data_80942bd5eaf2353d03bea1986d103b7c
#
_entry.id   80942bd5eaf2353d03bea1986d103b7c
#
_cell.length_a   1.000
_cell.length_b   1.000
_cell.length_c   1.000
_cell.angle_alpha   90.00
_cell.angle_beta   90.00
_cell.angle_gamma   90.00
#
_symmetry.space_group_name_H-M   'P 1'
#
loop_
_entity.id
_entity.type
_entity.pdbx_description
1 polymer ?
#
loop_
_entity_poly.entity_id
_entity_poly.type
_entity_poly.pdbx_seq_one_letter_code
_entity_poly.pdbx_strand_id
1 'polypeptide(L)'
;MKILESQYNPKLVEERIYKLWEKSGFFNPDNLPGKRTKKFSVMMAPPNITGSLHLGHALENTAVDILIRMKRMMGFRTLWLPGIDHAGIAAQNVVEKELRKEGLRRQDMGREKFVEKIKEWKEKYGTVILDQLKKLGALPDWSRTRYTLDSEYTKAVSEAFSHYYKKGWIYQGKRVINWCVRCATSISDLEINYVPEATKLYFIKYGPFTLATVRPETKIGDTALAVHPNDKRYKKYVGEDLEIESVDNDLPSNQPAKAKKIKIKVVADQAVDPEFGTGIIKVTPAHDITDFEIAERHNLPSIIIIDEHGRMNENAGLRYKGMKTAQAREQIVKDLEAVGLIEKIKDYEHNIARCDRCNSVIEPLPSKQWFLKMKELAKLATITVKNKETIIYPKRWEKVLLDRLKNERDWNISRQLWW
;
A
#
# COMPACT_ATOMS: atom_id res chain seq x y z
N MET A 1 25.84 -53.49 -11.18
CA MET A 1 25.09 -52.48 -10.38
C MET A 1 26.09 -51.58 -9.67
N LYS A 2 26.00 -50.25 -9.81
CA LYS A 2 26.79 -49.37 -8.94
C LYS A 2 26.18 -49.47 -7.53
N ILE A 3 26.94 -49.87 -6.56
CA ILE A 3 26.56 -49.90 -5.15
C ILE A 3 26.40 -48.42 -4.73
N LEU A 4 25.22 -48.06 -4.26
CA LEU A 4 24.97 -46.71 -3.73
C LEU A 4 25.69 -46.60 -2.37
N GLU A 5 26.23 -45.40 -2.10
CA GLU A 5 26.80 -45.12 -0.79
C GLU A 5 25.72 -45.17 0.28
N SER A 6 26.09 -45.59 1.50
CA SER A 6 25.18 -45.75 2.62
C SER A 6 24.54 -44.43 3.10
N GLN A 7 25.17 -43.31 2.78
CA GLN A 7 24.68 -41.98 3.11
C GLN A 7 24.53 -41.15 1.85
N TYR A 8 23.39 -40.43 1.72
CA TYR A 8 23.16 -39.49 0.64
C TYR A 8 24.01 -38.23 0.85
N ASN A 9 24.86 -37.91 -0.12
CA ASN A 9 25.63 -36.67 -0.13
C ASN A 9 25.09 -35.73 -1.24
N PRO A 10 24.30 -34.70 -0.88
CA PRO A 10 23.68 -33.81 -1.86
C PRO A 10 24.70 -33.10 -2.76
N LYS A 11 25.86 -32.71 -2.21
CA LYS A 11 26.91 -31.98 -2.97
C LYS A 11 27.47 -32.79 -4.14
N LEU A 12 27.48 -34.11 -4.05
CA LEU A 12 27.97 -34.97 -5.12
C LEU A 12 26.94 -35.31 -6.20
N VAL A 13 25.65 -35.14 -5.87
CA VAL A 13 24.56 -35.70 -6.67
C VAL A 13 23.65 -34.63 -7.28
N GLU A 14 23.23 -33.64 -6.51
CA GLU A 14 22.11 -32.75 -6.91
C GLU A 14 22.44 -31.90 -8.13
N GLU A 15 23.61 -31.26 -8.20
CA GLU A 15 23.98 -30.42 -9.33
C GLU A 15 24.04 -31.23 -10.63
N ARG A 16 24.60 -32.45 -10.58
CA ARG A 16 24.68 -33.35 -11.75
C ARG A 16 23.30 -33.79 -12.22
N ILE A 17 22.41 -34.15 -11.28
CA ILE A 17 21.06 -34.56 -11.60
C ILE A 17 20.27 -33.39 -12.19
N TYR A 18 20.38 -32.21 -11.59
CA TYR A 18 19.66 -31.04 -12.09
C TYR A 18 20.09 -30.66 -13.52
N LYS A 19 21.39 -30.68 -13.83
CA LYS A 19 21.94 -30.50 -15.19
C LYS A 19 21.39 -31.56 -16.18
N LEU A 20 21.23 -32.80 -15.72
CA LEU A 20 20.62 -33.85 -16.55
C LEU A 20 19.17 -33.55 -16.87
N TRP A 21 18.39 -33.07 -15.88
CA TRP A 21 17.02 -32.65 -16.10
C TRP A 21 16.90 -31.46 -17.05
N GLU A 22 17.73 -30.43 -16.88
CA GLU A 22 17.76 -29.29 -17.82
C GLU A 22 18.07 -29.77 -19.25
N LYS A 23 19.09 -30.61 -19.42
CA LYS A 23 19.50 -31.14 -20.73
C LYS A 23 18.43 -31.99 -21.40
N SER A 24 17.57 -32.64 -20.63
CA SER A 24 16.45 -33.41 -21.18
C SER A 24 15.42 -32.53 -21.95
N GLY A 25 15.37 -31.25 -21.64
CA GLY A 25 14.40 -30.31 -22.22
C GLY A 25 12.96 -30.48 -21.71
N PHE A 26 12.70 -31.41 -20.77
CA PHE A 26 11.36 -31.78 -20.31
C PHE A 26 10.73 -30.75 -19.36
N PHE A 27 11.42 -29.68 -19.02
CA PHE A 27 10.80 -28.55 -18.33
C PHE A 27 9.82 -27.82 -19.24
N ASN A 28 10.12 -27.77 -20.54
CA ASN A 28 9.22 -27.26 -21.55
C ASN A 28 8.11 -28.29 -21.85
N PRO A 29 6.83 -27.91 -21.74
CA PRO A 29 5.69 -28.80 -21.99
C PRO A 29 5.64 -29.37 -23.41
N ASP A 30 6.27 -28.68 -24.39
CA ASP A 30 6.23 -29.08 -25.80
C ASP A 30 7.19 -30.24 -26.11
N ASN A 31 8.18 -30.45 -25.23
CA ASN A 31 9.18 -31.50 -25.34
C ASN A 31 8.80 -32.78 -24.57
N LEU A 32 7.67 -32.77 -23.85
CA LEU A 32 7.24 -33.94 -23.06
C LEU A 32 6.84 -35.09 -23.97
N PRO A 33 7.27 -36.34 -23.70
CA PRO A 33 6.99 -37.50 -24.54
C PRO A 33 5.52 -37.89 -24.49
N GLY A 34 5.07 -38.51 -25.59
CA GLY A 34 3.71 -39.06 -25.76
C GLY A 34 2.65 -37.99 -26.05
N LYS A 35 1.44 -38.45 -26.39
CA LYS A 35 0.29 -37.54 -26.64
C LYS A 35 -0.36 -37.10 -25.35
N ARG A 36 -0.20 -35.81 -25.03
CA ARG A 36 -0.69 -35.20 -23.78
C ARG A 36 -1.79 -34.18 -24.10
N THR A 37 -3.04 -34.56 -23.95
CA THR A 37 -4.21 -33.74 -24.30
C THR A 37 -4.68 -32.88 -23.12
N LYS A 38 -4.56 -33.39 -21.89
CA LYS A 38 -4.94 -32.68 -20.68
C LYS A 38 -3.86 -31.64 -20.35
N LYS A 39 -4.26 -30.37 -20.18
CA LYS A 39 -3.36 -29.26 -19.85
C LYS A 39 -3.38 -28.98 -18.34
N PHE A 40 -2.24 -28.60 -17.79
CA PHE A 40 -2.13 -28.07 -16.44
C PHE A 40 -1.04 -27.00 -16.42
N SER A 41 -1.38 -25.77 -16.10
CA SER A 41 -0.41 -24.69 -16.04
C SER A 41 -0.52 -23.94 -14.71
N VAL A 42 0.65 -23.56 -14.21
CA VAL A 42 0.78 -22.74 -13.00
C VAL A 42 1.72 -21.58 -13.33
N MET A 43 1.38 -20.40 -12.87
CA MET A 43 2.27 -19.24 -12.91
C MET A 43 3.00 -19.15 -11.58
N MET A 44 4.32 -18.97 -11.62
CA MET A 44 5.11 -18.69 -10.42
C MET A 44 4.72 -17.31 -9.87
N ALA A 45 4.54 -17.19 -8.56
CA ALA A 45 4.56 -15.89 -7.94
C ALA A 45 6.00 -15.34 -8.06
N PRO A 46 6.21 -14.28 -8.87
CA PRO A 46 7.57 -13.89 -9.23
C PRO A 46 8.29 -13.28 -8.02
N PRO A 47 9.42 -13.84 -7.57
CA PRO A 47 10.19 -13.28 -6.47
C PRO A 47 10.69 -11.86 -6.78
N ASN A 48 10.65 -11.00 -5.77
CA ASN A 48 11.19 -9.64 -5.84
C ASN A 48 12.73 -9.64 -5.88
N ILE A 49 13.33 -8.78 -6.70
CA ILE A 49 14.80 -8.60 -6.76
C ILE A 49 15.37 -7.87 -5.54
N THR A 50 14.83 -8.09 -4.36
CA THR A 50 15.23 -7.40 -3.13
C THR A 50 16.35 -8.09 -2.36
N GLY A 51 16.70 -9.30 -2.75
CA GLY A 51 17.75 -10.11 -2.13
C GLY A 51 17.57 -11.60 -2.39
N SER A 52 18.22 -12.43 -1.56
CA SER A 52 18.12 -13.89 -1.62
C SER A 52 16.73 -14.37 -1.21
N LEU A 53 16.35 -15.57 -1.69
CA LEU A 53 15.12 -16.23 -1.27
C LEU A 53 15.16 -16.61 0.22
N HIS A 54 14.01 -16.70 0.82
CA HIS A 54 13.82 -17.15 2.20
C HIS A 54 12.90 -18.39 2.27
N LEU A 55 12.72 -18.96 3.46
CA LEU A 55 11.93 -20.18 3.67
C LEU A 55 10.51 -20.11 3.12
N GLY A 56 9.87 -18.92 3.14
CA GLY A 56 8.54 -18.72 2.55
C GLY A 56 8.53 -19.00 1.05
N HIS A 57 9.53 -18.52 0.32
CA HIS A 57 9.69 -18.83 -1.11
C HIS A 57 9.97 -20.32 -1.34
N ALA A 58 10.77 -20.96 -0.48
CA ALA A 58 11.04 -22.39 -0.58
C ALA A 58 9.75 -23.21 -0.40
N LEU A 59 8.94 -22.91 0.60
CA LEU A 59 7.66 -23.58 0.85
C LEU A 59 6.70 -23.43 -0.34
N GLU A 60 6.51 -22.21 -0.83
CA GLU A 60 5.63 -21.91 -1.96
C GLU A 60 6.05 -22.68 -3.22
N ASN A 61 7.32 -22.54 -3.61
CA ASN A 61 7.82 -23.19 -4.82
C ASN A 61 7.86 -24.70 -4.72
N THR A 62 8.16 -25.27 -3.55
CA THR A 62 8.11 -26.73 -3.32
C THR A 62 6.67 -27.27 -3.48
N ALA A 63 5.67 -26.57 -2.94
CA ALA A 63 4.28 -26.99 -3.09
C ALA A 63 3.83 -27.02 -4.56
N VAL A 64 4.21 -26.00 -5.32
CA VAL A 64 3.93 -25.95 -6.77
C VAL A 64 4.69 -27.04 -7.53
N ASP A 65 5.97 -27.25 -7.22
CA ASP A 65 6.81 -28.26 -7.87
C ASP A 65 6.25 -29.68 -7.68
N ILE A 66 5.76 -30.01 -6.49
CA ILE A 66 5.10 -31.28 -6.20
C ILE A 66 3.87 -31.47 -7.14
N LEU A 67 3.04 -30.45 -7.28
CA LEU A 67 1.87 -30.51 -8.16
C LEU A 67 2.25 -30.65 -9.62
N ILE A 68 3.27 -29.95 -10.10
CA ILE A 68 3.79 -30.05 -11.47
C ILE A 68 4.30 -31.46 -11.75
N ARG A 69 5.13 -32.02 -10.84
CA ARG A 69 5.65 -33.39 -10.98
C ARG A 69 4.53 -34.42 -10.99
N MET A 70 3.59 -34.34 -10.05
CA MET A 70 2.43 -35.23 -9.99
C MET A 70 1.62 -35.19 -11.28
N LYS A 71 1.24 -34.01 -11.76
CA LYS A 71 0.47 -33.85 -13.00
C LYS A 71 1.23 -34.33 -14.23
N ARG A 72 2.55 -34.13 -14.28
CA ARG A 72 3.41 -34.63 -15.35
C ARG A 72 3.45 -36.15 -15.39
N MET A 73 3.56 -36.81 -14.22
CA MET A 73 3.49 -38.27 -14.08
C MET A 73 2.11 -38.81 -14.46
N MET A 74 1.01 -38.08 -14.22
CA MET A 74 -0.34 -38.39 -14.62
C MET A 74 -0.60 -38.18 -16.13
N GLY A 75 0.41 -37.81 -16.93
CA GLY A 75 0.30 -37.65 -18.39
C GLY A 75 -0.25 -36.28 -18.84
N PHE A 76 -0.30 -35.27 -17.96
CA PHE A 76 -0.70 -33.92 -18.37
C PHE A 76 0.43 -33.22 -19.13
N ARG A 77 0.05 -32.33 -20.06
CA ARG A 77 0.93 -31.32 -20.63
C ARG A 77 1.06 -30.18 -19.60
N THR A 78 2.17 -30.17 -18.84
CA THR A 78 2.35 -29.28 -17.69
C THR A 78 3.26 -28.12 -18.01
N LEU A 79 2.83 -26.89 -17.70
CA LEU A 79 3.63 -25.69 -17.75
C LEU A 79 3.71 -25.05 -16.35
N TRP A 80 4.92 -24.87 -15.84
CA TRP A 80 5.18 -23.95 -14.74
C TRP A 80 5.95 -22.76 -15.31
N LEU A 81 5.27 -21.60 -15.38
CA LEU A 81 5.82 -20.38 -15.98
C LEU A 81 6.61 -19.60 -14.93
N PRO A 82 7.94 -19.46 -15.07
CA PRO A 82 8.75 -18.71 -14.11
C PRO A 82 8.77 -17.22 -14.41
N GLY A 83 9.05 -16.42 -13.38
CA GLY A 83 9.22 -14.98 -13.49
C GLY A 83 10.02 -14.39 -12.34
N ILE A 84 10.46 -13.14 -12.53
CA ILE A 84 11.13 -12.32 -11.53
C ILE A 84 10.47 -10.95 -11.53
N ASP A 85 10.14 -10.43 -10.34
CA ASP A 85 9.56 -9.10 -10.19
C ASP A 85 10.64 -8.03 -10.02
N HIS A 86 10.51 -6.92 -10.77
CA HIS A 86 11.35 -5.75 -10.62
C HIS A 86 11.19 -5.04 -9.26
N ALA A 87 10.13 -5.35 -8.54
CA ALA A 87 9.85 -4.94 -7.16
C ALA A 87 9.75 -3.43 -6.90
N GLY A 88 9.70 -2.59 -7.94
CA GLY A 88 9.41 -1.15 -7.85
C GLY A 88 9.95 -0.45 -6.60
N ILE A 89 9.04 -0.05 -5.69
CA ILE A 89 9.37 0.64 -4.42
C ILE A 89 10.38 -0.17 -3.59
N ALA A 90 10.22 -1.49 -3.51
CA ALA A 90 11.06 -2.32 -2.66
C ALA A 90 12.52 -2.37 -3.15
N ALA A 91 12.75 -2.56 -4.46
CA ALA A 91 14.08 -2.54 -5.06
C ALA A 91 14.74 -1.17 -4.89
N GLN A 92 13.99 -0.09 -5.19
CA GLN A 92 14.46 1.28 -4.98
C GLN A 92 14.89 1.52 -3.53
N ASN A 93 14.09 1.05 -2.55
CA ASN A 93 14.38 1.21 -1.13
C ASN A 93 15.60 0.42 -0.67
N VAL A 94 15.82 -0.78 -1.20
CA VAL A 94 17.00 -1.60 -0.86
C VAL A 94 18.26 -0.93 -1.39
N VAL A 95 18.27 -0.48 -2.64
CA VAL A 95 19.42 0.23 -3.24
C VAL A 95 19.70 1.54 -2.51
N GLU A 96 18.67 2.30 -2.12
CA GLU A 96 18.86 3.49 -1.28
C GLU A 96 19.50 3.17 0.08
N LYS A 97 19.18 2.02 0.69
CA LYS A 97 19.82 1.60 1.94
C LYS A 97 21.30 1.31 1.76
N GLU A 98 21.69 0.67 0.64
CA GLU A 98 23.10 0.44 0.33
C GLU A 98 23.85 1.76 0.09
N LEU A 99 23.31 2.65 -0.73
CA LEU A 99 23.91 3.96 -1.00
C LEU A 99 24.11 4.79 0.29
N ARG A 100 23.19 4.70 1.26
CA ARG A 100 23.36 5.38 2.55
C ARG A 100 24.53 4.89 3.38
N LYS A 101 24.94 3.62 3.24
CA LYS A 101 26.17 3.12 3.87
C LYS A 101 27.41 3.83 3.32
N GLU A 102 27.33 4.33 2.10
CA GLU A 102 28.36 5.09 1.39
C GLU A 102 28.17 6.61 1.57
N GLY A 103 27.19 7.05 2.39
CA GLY A 103 26.86 8.46 2.62
C GLY A 103 26.12 9.14 1.47
N LEU A 104 25.64 8.37 0.47
CA LEU A 104 24.97 8.89 -0.72
C LEU A 104 23.44 8.82 -0.62
N ARG A 105 22.76 9.77 -1.26
CA ARG A 105 21.30 9.77 -1.42
C ARG A 105 20.96 9.75 -2.92
N ARG A 106 19.82 9.15 -3.30
CA ARG A 106 19.40 9.12 -4.70
C ARG A 106 19.27 10.51 -5.33
N GLN A 107 18.84 11.51 -4.54
CA GLN A 107 18.69 12.89 -5.00
C GLN A 107 20.03 13.52 -5.40
N ASP A 108 21.12 13.16 -4.70
CA ASP A 108 22.45 13.68 -4.95
C ASP A 108 23.05 13.09 -6.26
N MET A 109 22.61 11.88 -6.63
CA MET A 109 23.06 11.18 -7.85
C MET A 109 22.28 11.56 -9.10
N GLY A 110 21.00 11.91 -8.94
CA GLY A 110 20.05 12.06 -10.03
C GLY A 110 19.47 10.73 -10.53
N ARG A 111 18.37 10.83 -11.31
CA ARG A 111 17.57 9.67 -11.73
C ARG A 111 18.35 8.65 -12.54
N GLU A 112 19.10 9.08 -13.54
CA GLU A 112 19.80 8.18 -14.47
C GLU A 112 20.80 7.28 -13.75
N LYS A 113 21.72 7.87 -12.98
CA LYS A 113 22.72 7.11 -12.20
C LYS A 113 22.09 6.20 -11.16
N PHE A 114 21.00 6.64 -10.54
CA PHE A 114 20.27 5.81 -9.58
C PHE A 114 19.63 4.59 -10.25
N VAL A 115 19.03 4.75 -11.43
CA VAL A 115 18.45 3.64 -12.21
C VAL A 115 19.55 2.66 -12.65
N GLU A 116 20.74 3.15 -13.01
CA GLU A 116 21.89 2.28 -13.32
C GLU A 116 22.28 1.41 -12.11
N LYS A 117 22.33 2.00 -10.90
CA LYS A 117 22.58 1.24 -9.67
C LYS A 117 21.54 0.16 -9.40
N ILE A 118 20.28 0.41 -9.72
CA ILE A 118 19.24 -0.62 -9.59
C ILE A 118 19.40 -1.70 -10.67
N LYS A 119 19.83 -1.35 -11.88
CA LYS A 119 20.14 -2.36 -12.91
C LYS A 119 21.30 -3.27 -12.49
N GLU A 120 22.39 -2.72 -11.92
CA GLU A 120 23.50 -3.50 -11.36
C GLU A 120 22.99 -4.46 -10.26
N TRP A 121 22.12 -3.95 -9.36
CA TRP A 121 21.46 -4.76 -8.34
C TRP A 121 20.62 -5.90 -8.93
N LYS A 122 19.82 -5.60 -9.94
CA LYS A 122 18.97 -6.57 -10.66
C LYS A 122 19.82 -7.67 -11.31
N GLU A 123 20.93 -7.35 -11.96
CA GLU A 123 21.81 -8.36 -12.56
C GLU A 123 22.37 -9.30 -11.49
N LYS A 124 22.83 -8.76 -10.36
CA LYS A 124 23.37 -9.55 -9.25
C LYS A 124 22.31 -10.47 -8.63
N TYR A 125 21.18 -9.94 -8.20
CA TYR A 125 20.21 -10.70 -7.42
C TYR A 125 19.24 -11.49 -8.28
N GLY A 126 18.97 -11.08 -9.51
CA GLY A 126 18.18 -11.87 -10.45
C GLY A 126 18.80 -13.23 -10.70
N THR A 127 20.11 -13.29 -10.92
CA THR A 127 20.86 -14.55 -11.09
C THR A 127 20.82 -15.40 -9.80
N VAL A 128 21.09 -14.79 -8.65
CA VAL A 128 21.04 -15.49 -7.34
C VAL A 128 19.70 -16.16 -7.09
N ILE A 129 18.58 -15.46 -7.39
CA ILE A 129 17.23 -16.01 -7.21
C ILE A 129 17.01 -17.25 -8.08
N LEU A 130 17.37 -17.18 -9.36
CA LEU A 130 17.23 -18.32 -10.28
C LEU A 130 18.09 -19.51 -9.85
N ASP A 131 19.32 -19.26 -9.44
CA ASP A 131 20.23 -20.31 -8.95
C ASP A 131 19.72 -20.97 -7.66
N GLN A 132 19.13 -20.20 -6.76
CA GLN A 132 18.51 -20.73 -5.54
C GLN A 132 17.29 -21.60 -5.85
N LEU A 133 16.44 -21.22 -6.81
CA LEU A 133 15.32 -22.04 -7.28
C LEU A 133 15.80 -23.34 -7.93
N LYS A 134 16.89 -23.30 -8.71
CA LYS A 134 17.52 -24.50 -9.28
C LYS A 134 18.08 -25.42 -8.19
N LYS A 135 18.75 -24.87 -7.18
CA LYS A 135 19.25 -25.64 -6.03
C LYS A 135 18.12 -26.24 -5.20
N LEU A 136 16.95 -25.61 -5.13
CA LEU A 136 15.75 -26.16 -4.53
C LEU A 136 15.18 -27.37 -5.33
N GLY A 137 15.64 -27.57 -6.56
CA GLY A 137 15.17 -28.62 -7.46
C GLY A 137 13.92 -28.25 -8.23
N ALA A 138 13.53 -26.98 -8.28
CA ALA A 138 12.33 -26.53 -8.98
C ALA A 138 12.42 -26.76 -10.49
N LEU A 139 11.31 -27.17 -11.12
CA LEU A 139 11.23 -27.58 -12.54
C LEU A 139 10.34 -26.64 -13.39
N PRO A 140 10.44 -25.30 -13.29
CA PRO A 140 9.72 -24.44 -14.21
C PRO A 140 10.35 -24.47 -15.61
N ASP A 141 9.63 -24.00 -16.60
CA ASP A 141 10.17 -23.84 -17.96
C ASP A 141 11.05 -22.59 -18.06
N TRP A 142 12.34 -22.75 -17.76
CA TRP A 142 13.32 -21.65 -17.77
C TRP A 142 13.44 -20.94 -19.11
N SER A 143 13.09 -21.60 -20.23
CA SER A 143 13.10 -20.98 -21.57
C SER A 143 12.04 -19.88 -21.71
N ARG A 144 11.05 -19.86 -20.82
CA ARG A 144 9.94 -18.89 -20.78
C ARG A 144 10.03 -17.92 -19.57
N THR A 145 11.20 -17.83 -18.95
CA THR A 145 11.39 -16.89 -17.83
C THR A 145 11.06 -15.46 -18.24
N ARG A 146 10.24 -14.79 -17.43
CA ARG A 146 9.86 -13.40 -17.63
C ARG A 146 10.41 -12.51 -16.51
N TYR A 147 10.68 -11.28 -16.88
CA TYR A 147 10.99 -10.19 -15.97
C TYR A 147 9.93 -9.10 -16.13
N THR A 148 9.35 -8.62 -15.04
CA THR A 148 8.19 -7.70 -15.10
C THR A 148 8.45 -6.35 -15.79
N LEU A 149 9.71 -6.00 -16.10
CA LEU A 149 10.10 -4.86 -16.95
C LEU A 149 10.76 -5.29 -18.26
N ASP A 150 10.65 -6.57 -18.70
CA ASP A 150 11.09 -6.93 -20.06
C ASP A 150 10.19 -6.26 -21.12
N SER A 151 10.70 -6.15 -22.34
CA SER A 151 10.03 -5.44 -23.44
C SER A 151 8.65 -6.01 -23.76
N GLU A 152 8.52 -7.35 -23.77
CA GLU A 152 7.28 -8.03 -24.08
C GLU A 152 6.24 -7.84 -22.97
N TYR A 153 6.68 -7.92 -21.71
CA TYR A 153 5.81 -7.70 -20.56
C TYR A 153 5.34 -6.24 -20.51
N THR A 154 6.26 -5.29 -20.73
CA THR A 154 5.95 -3.86 -20.80
C THR A 154 4.93 -3.55 -21.90
N LYS A 155 5.05 -4.19 -23.08
CA LYS A 155 4.08 -4.08 -24.17
C LYS A 155 2.70 -4.59 -23.74
N ALA A 156 2.63 -5.76 -23.11
CA ALA A 156 1.36 -6.34 -22.64
C ALA A 156 0.68 -5.43 -21.59
N VAL A 157 1.45 -4.87 -20.65
CA VAL A 157 0.93 -3.91 -19.65
C VAL A 157 0.42 -2.64 -20.31
N SER A 158 1.13 -2.12 -21.30
CA SER A 158 0.71 -0.92 -22.06
C SER A 158 -0.58 -1.17 -22.85
N GLU A 159 -0.73 -2.35 -23.44
CA GLU A 159 -1.97 -2.77 -24.11
C GLU A 159 -3.14 -2.89 -23.13
N ALA A 160 -2.93 -3.51 -21.97
CA ALA A 160 -3.94 -3.63 -20.93
C ALA A 160 -4.38 -2.25 -20.42
N PHE A 161 -3.43 -1.34 -20.16
CA PHE A 161 -3.72 0.04 -19.78
C PHE A 161 -4.58 0.73 -20.85
N SER A 162 -4.17 0.66 -22.12
CA SER A 162 -4.89 1.29 -23.24
C SER A 162 -6.30 0.72 -23.39
N HIS A 163 -6.47 -0.59 -23.21
CA HIS A 163 -7.77 -1.25 -23.28
C HIS A 163 -8.70 -0.76 -22.15
N TYR A 164 -8.23 -0.70 -20.92
CA TYR A 164 -9.03 -0.23 -19.80
C TYR A 164 -9.34 1.27 -19.89
N TYR A 165 -8.37 2.07 -20.39
CA TYR A 165 -8.59 3.48 -20.63
C TYR A 165 -9.70 3.71 -21.69
N LYS A 166 -9.65 3.00 -22.84
CA LYS A 166 -10.68 3.07 -23.88
C LYS A 166 -12.07 2.64 -23.38
N LYS A 167 -12.14 1.72 -22.41
CA LYS A 167 -13.38 1.34 -21.75
C LYS A 167 -13.87 2.35 -20.69
N GLY A 168 -13.12 3.43 -20.44
CA GLY A 168 -13.45 4.40 -19.41
C GLY A 168 -13.30 3.89 -17.98
N TRP A 169 -12.58 2.78 -17.78
CA TRP A 169 -12.29 2.23 -16.45
C TRP A 169 -11.07 2.88 -15.81
N ILE A 170 -10.10 3.35 -16.60
CA ILE A 170 -8.97 4.13 -16.11
C ILE A 170 -9.28 5.62 -16.26
N TYR A 171 -9.02 6.39 -15.21
CA TYR A 171 -9.22 7.83 -15.19
C TYR A 171 -8.17 8.54 -14.32
N GLN A 172 -7.99 9.85 -14.54
CA GLN A 172 -7.26 10.72 -13.61
C GLN A 172 -8.23 11.41 -12.66
N GLY A 173 -7.90 11.43 -11.37
CA GLY A 173 -8.68 12.12 -10.36
C GLY A 173 -7.80 12.71 -9.27
N LYS A 174 -8.25 13.78 -8.64
CA LYS A 174 -7.66 14.32 -7.40
C LYS A 174 -8.42 13.73 -6.22
N ARG A 175 -7.76 12.88 -5.46
CA ARG A 175 -8.32 12.24 -4.26
C ARG A 175 -7.29 12.24 -3.15
N VAL A 176 -7.76 12.10 -1.92
CA VAL A 176 -6.86 11.78 -0.80
C VAL A 176 -6.38 10.34 -0.96
N ILE A 177 -5.08 10.17 -0.96
CA ILE A 177 -4.40 8.89 -1.14
C ILE A 177 -3.44 8.64 0.02
N ASN A 178 -3.09 7.39 0.23
CA ASN A 178 -2.02 7.01 1.14
C ASN A 178 -0.66 7.43 0.53
N TRP A 179 0.03 8.35 1.18
CA TRP A 179 1.31 8.85 0.74
C TRP A 179 2.43 8.44 1.69
N CYS A 180 3.46 7.83 1.17
CA CYS A 180 4.67 7.55 1.94
C CYS A 180 5.67 8.71 1.78
N VAL A 181 5.81 9.52 2.81
CA VAL A 181 6.69 10.69 2.84
C VAL A 181 8.15 10.32 2.53
N ARG A 182 8.65 9.20 3.07
CA ARG A 182 10.04 8.77 2.84
C ARG A 182 10.28 8.23 1.43
N CYS A 183 9.36 7.41 0.93
CA CYS A 183 9.48 6.84 -0.44
C CYS A 183 9.09 7.89 -1.51
N ALA A 184 8.43 8.99 -1.11
CA ALA A 184 7.91 10.05 -1.96
C ALA A 184 7.02 9.50 -3.09
N THR A 185 6.08 8.64 -2.72
CA THR A 185 5.13 8.02 -3.65
C THR A 185 3.84 7.64 -2.96
N SER A 186 2.77 7.53 -3.74
CA SER A 186 1.52 6.90 -3.33
C SER A 186 1.74 5.40 -3.10
N ILE A 187 0.98 4.82 -2.19
CA ILE A 187 0.94 3.38 -1.93
C ILE A 187 -0.50 2.90 -1.83
N SER A 188 -0.73 1.63 -2.15
CA SER A 188 -2.05 1.00 -2.01
C SER A 188 -2.27 0.50 -0.58
N ASP A 189 -3.52 0.16 -0.25
CA ASP A 189 -3.87 -0.39 1.06
C ASP A 189 -3.15 -1.72 1.36
N LEU A 190 -2.76 -2.46 0.31
CA LEU A 190 -1.99 -3.71 0.42
C LEU A 190 -0.52 -3.50 0.81
N GLU A 191 -0.01 -2.27 0.65
CA GLU A 191 1.36 -1.88 0.96
C GLU A 191 1.46 -1.16 2.32
N ILE A 192 0.40 -1.29 3.15
CA ILE A 192 0.31 -0.67 4.48
C ILE A 192 0.26 -1.76 5.55
N ASN A 193 1.14 -1.63 6.54
CA ASN A 193 1.08 -2.39 7.77
C ASN A 193 0.44 -1.55 8.86
N TYR A 194 -0.61 -2.06 9.49
CA TYR A 194 -1.21 -1.44 10.66
C TYR A 194 -0.54 -1.99 11.92
N VAL A 195 0.15 -1.11 12.64
CA VAL A 195 0.92 -1.47 13.84
C VAL A 195 0.30 -0.82 15.06
N PRO A 196 -0.07 -1.59 16.11
CA PRO A 196 -0.57 -1.03 17.34
C PRO A 196 0.52 -0.19 18.03
N GLU A 197 0.20 1.04 18.37
CA GLU A 197 1.11 1.96 19.06
C GLU A 197 0.39 2.72 20.17
N ALA A 198 1.07 2.87 21.30
CA ALA A 198 0.62 3.71 22.39
C ALA A 198 0.80 5.19 22.01
N THR A 199 -0.29 5.92 22.03
CA THR A 199 -0.37 7.34 21.68
C THR A 199 -1.21 8.10 22.71
N LYS A 200 -1.58 9.33 22.39
CA LYS A 200 -2.50 10.13 23.20
C LYS A 200 -3.76 10.44 22.41
N LEU A 201 -4.89 10.39 23.09
CA LEU A 201 -6.17 10.87 22.61
C LEU A 201 -6.46 12.21 23.26
N TYR A 202 -6.57 13.24 22.44
CA TYR A 202 -6.77 14.62 22.86
C TYR A 202 -8.24 14.99 22.76
N PHE A 203 -8.81 15.47 23.87
CA PHE A 203 -10.16 15.99 23.93
C PHE A 203 -10.09 17.51 23.83
N ILE A 204 -10.53 18.04 22.69
CA ILE A 204 -10.39 19.46 22.32
C ILE A 204 -11.75 20.12 22.29
N LYS A 205 -11.87 21.32 22.85
CA LYS A 205 -13.10 22.13 22.82
C LYS A 205 -13.31 22.74 21.44
N TYR A 206 -14.52 22.63 20.92
CA TYR A 206 -15.02 23.22 19.67
C TYR A 206 -16.35 23.92 19.93
N GLY A 207 -16.30 25.13 20.50
CA GLY A 207 -17.47 25.84 20.96
C GLY A 207 -18.26 25.05 22.01
N PRO A 208 -19.50 24.65 21.76
CA PRO A 208 -20.31 23.91 22.72
C PRO A 208 -19.95 22.41 22.80
N PHE A 209 -18.98 21.94 22.01
CA PHE A 209 -18.61 20.53 21.92
C PHE A 209 -17.22 20.26 22.42
N THR A 210 -16.96 19.01 22.73
CA THR A 210 -15.62 18.46 22.91
C THR A 210 -15.42 17.29 21.94
N LEU A 211 -14.33 17.31 21.18
CA LEU A 211 -13.98 16.28 20.20
C LEU A 211 -12.77 15.49 20.66
N ALA A 212 -12.74 14.21 20.33
CA ALA A 212 -11.59 13.34 20.57
C ALA A 212 -10.81 13.13 19.28
N THR A 213 -9.50 13.34 19.30
CA THR A 213 -8.61 13.13 18.14
C THR A 213 -7.23 12.63 18.56
N VAL A 214 -6.63 11.78 17.73
CA VAL A 214 -5.21 11.37 17.84
C VAL A 214 -4.29 12.25 16.98
N ARG A 215 -4.88 13.11 16.14
CA ARG A 215 -4.16 13.99 15.20
C ARG A 215 -4.51 15.48 15.43
N PRO A 216 -4.16 16.06 16.59
CA PRO A 216 -4.44 17.47 16.87
C PRO A 216 -3.77 18.44 15.89
N GLU A 217 -2.65 18.04 15.26
CA GLU A 217 -1.93 18.84 14.25
C GLU A 217 -2.81 19.17 13.03
N THR A 218 -3.81 18.33 12.72
CA THR A 218 -4.67 18.60 11.58
C THR A 218 -5.82 19.57 11.85
N LYS A 219 -6.01 20.01 13.12
CA LYS A 219 -7.05 20.97 13.51
C LYS A 219 -7.03 22.26 12.67
N ILE A 220 -5.86 22.71 12.26
CA ILE A 220 -5.71 23.93 11.45
C ILE A 220 -6.36 23.81 10.06
N GLY A 221 -6.55 22.59 9.55
CA GLY A 221 -7.19 22.32 8.28
C GLY A 221 -8.65 21.86 8.38
N ASP A 222 -9.27 21.94 9.56
CA ASP A 222 -10.66 21.55 9.75
C ASP A 222 -11.61 22.49 9.02
N THR A 223 -12.59 21.93 8.33
CA THR A 223 -13.55 22.69 7.54
C THR A 223 -15.00 22.45 7.97
N ALA A 224 -15.25 21.37 8.70
CA ALA A 224 -16.58 21.08 9.26
C ALA A 224 -16.45 20.21 10.52
N LEU A 225 -17.58 20.08 11.21
CA LEU A 225 -17.85 19.05 12.22
C LEU A 225 -18.86 18.06 11.63
N ALA A 226 -18.72 16.78 11.88
CA ALA A 226 -19.67 15.79 11.43
C ALA A 226 -20.25 14.99 12.60
N VAL A 227 -21.54 14.67 12.50
CA VAL A 227 -22.31 13.88 13.47
C VAL A 227 -23.09 12.79 12.75
N HIS A 228 -23.43 11.71 13.44
CA HIS A 228 -24.28 10.69 12.84
C HIS A 228 -25.73 11.22 12.68
N PRO A 229 -26.44 10.98 11.54
CA PRO A 229 -27.77 11.52 11.28
C PRO A 229 -28.83 11.14 12.35
N ASN A 230 -28.66 9.97 12.98
CA ASN A 230 -29.57 9.46 14.02
C ASN A 230 -29.16 9.89 15.42
N ASP A 231 -28.08 10.66 15.60
CA ASP A 231 -27.62 11.10 16.90
C ASP A 231 -28.44 12.31 17.38
N LYS A 232 -29.38 12.07 18.29
CA LYS A 232 -30.30 13.09 18.82
C LYS A 232 -29.60 14.20 19.60
N ARG A 233 -28.38 13.92 20.14
CA ARG A 233 -27.60 14.91 20.94
C ARG A 233 -27.25 16.15 20.13
N TYR A 234 -26.98 15.97 18.83
CA TYR A 234 -26.44 17.01 17.98
C TYR A 234 -27.40 17.49 16.88
N LYS A 235 -28.62 16.89 16.78
CA LYS A 235 -29.57 17.15 15.69
C LYS A 235 -29.87 18.63 15.47
N LYS A 236 -29.97 19.43 16.56
CA LYS A 236 -30.27 20.85 16.48
C LYS A 236 -29.18 21.73 15.87
N TYR A 237 -27.95 21.20 15.76
CA TYR A 237 -26.81 21.93 15.21
C TYR A 237 -26.55 21.60 13.74
N VAL A 238 -27.19 20.56 13.20
CA VAL A 238 -26.96 20.15 11.81
C VAL A 238 -27.44 21.23 10.85
N GLY A 239 -26.51 21.64 9.97
CA GLY A 239 -26.73 22.73 9.02
C GLY A 239 -26.27 24.11 9.49
N GLU A 240 -26.00 24.27 10.81
CA GLU A 240 -25.56 25.53 11.39
C GLU A 240 -24.06 25.80 11.12
N ASP A 241 -23.74 27.09 10.98
CA ASP A 241 -22.36 27.58 11.02
C ASP A 241 -22.07 28.08 12.46
N LEU A 242 -21.20 27.36 13.16
CA LEU A 242 -20.83 27.70 14.54
C LEU A 242 -19.57 28.55 14.59
N GLU A 243 -19.57 29.56 15.42
CA GLU A 243 -18.35 30.28 15.80
C GLU A 243 -17.65 29.52 16.93
N ILE A 244 -16.42 29.07 16.67
CA ILE A 244 -15.61 28.33 17.64
C ILE A 244 -14.24 28.99 17.82
N GLU A 245 -13.58 28.71 18.93
CA GLU A 245 -12.21 29.12 19.17
C GLU A 245 -11.20 28.11 18.59
N SER A 246 -10.12 28.63 18.04
CA SER A 246 -8.95 27.90 17.58
C SER A 246 -7.68 28.67 17.94
N VAL A 247 -6.51 28.05 17.78
CA VAL A 247 -5.23 28.76 17.95
C VAL A 247 -5.01 29.68 16.75
N ASP A 248 -4.52 30.90 17.02
CA ASP A 248 -4.10 31.84 15.99
C ASP A 248 -2.75 31.38 15.39
N ASN A 249 -2.85 30.72 14.25
CA ASN A 249 -1.71 30.15 13.52
C ASN A 249 -0.94 31.18 12.67
N ASP A 250 -1.43 32.41 12.57
CA ASP A 250 -0.77 33.51 11.84
C ASP A 250 0.27 34.24 12.69
N LEU A 251 0.23 34.04 14.01
CA LEU A 251 1.25 34.56 14.91
C LEU A 251 2.55 33.74 14.83
N PRO A 252 3.74 34.38 14.87
CA PRO A 252 5.00 33.66 14.91
C PRO A 252 5.12 32.72 16.13
N SER A 253 5.85 31.62 15.98
CA SER A 253 6.00 30.60 17.04
C SER A 253 6.74 31.09 18.29
N ASN A 254 7.51 32.18 18.20
CA ASN A 254 8.19 32.80 19.32
C ASN A 254 7.31 33.77 20.17
N GLN A 255 6.06 33.97 19.75
CA GLN A 255 5.07 34.74 20.51
C GLN A 255 4.15 33.79 21.30
N PRO A 256 3.57 34.28 22.43
CA PRO A 256 2.55 33.50 23.15
C PRO A 256 1.39 33.11 22.25
N ALA A 257 0.86 31.92 22.45
CA ALA A 257 -0.34 31.46 21.72
C ALA A 257 -1.53 32.36 22.10
N LYS A 258 -2.38 32.67 21.11
CA LYS A 258 -3.64 33.36 21.30
C LYS A 258 -4.74 32.57 20.64
N ALA A 259 -5.96 32.69 21.17
CA ALA A 259 -7.16 32.15 20.52
C ALA A 259 -7.63 33.12 19.41
N LYS A 260 -8.13 32.51 18.31
CA LYS A 260 -8.90 33.23 17.29
C LYS A 260 -10.23 32.54 17.04
N LYS A 261 -11.23 33.29 16.66
CA LYS A 261 -12.54 32.77 16.28
C LYS A 261 -12.54 32.35 14.82
N ILE A 262 -13.10 31.17 14.56
CA ILE A 262 -13.30 30.65 13.20
C ILE A 262 -14.76 30.16 13.08
N LYS A 263 -15.32 30.18 11.87
CA LYS A 263 -16.62 29.58 11.57
C LYS A 263 -16.41 28.17 11.07
N ILE A 264 -17.24 27.24 11.55
CA ILE A 264 -17.21 25.84 11.16
C ILE A 264 -18.61 25.30 11.01
N LYS A 265 -18.87 24.59 9.91
CA LYS A 265 -20.19 24.02 9.60
C LYS A 265 -20.39 22.67 10.28
N VAL A 266 -21.62 22.40 10.75
CA VAL A 266 -22.01 21.08 11.25
C VAL A 266 -22.78 20.32 10.18
N VAL A 267 -22.34 19.11 9.82
CA VAL A 267 -23.00 18.24 8.84
C VAL A 267 -23.39 16.90 9.47
N ALA A 268 -24.42 16.25 8.91
CA ALA A 268 -24.83 14.91 9.32
C ALA A 268 -24.38 13.88 8.30
N ASP A 269 -23.55 12.90 8.70
CA ASP A 269 -23.03 11.88 7.80
C ASP A 269 -23.02 10.49 8.44
N GLN A 270 -23.39 9.47 7.68
CA GLN A 270 -23.46 8.07 8.13
C GLN A 270 -22.09 7.44 8.42
N ALA A 271 -21.00 8.05 7.96
CA ALA A 271 -19.64 7.58 8.24
C ALA A 271 -19.19 7.84 9.68
N VAL A 272 -19.93 8.69 10.43
CA VAL A 272 -19.63 8.98 11.84
C VAL A 272 -20.13 7.85 12.73
N ASP A 273 -19.24 7.32 13.57
CA ASP A 273 -19.60 6.39 14.64
C ASP A 273 -20.07 7.19 15.89
N PRO A 274 -21.36 7.12 16.29
CA PRO A 274 -21.86 7.87 17.43
C PRO A 274 -21.32 7.39 18.78
N GLU A 275 -20.74 6.19 18.84
CA GLU A 275 -20.19 5.60 20.06
C GLU A 275 -18.67 5.91 20.20
N PHE A 276 -18.00 6.37 19.13
CA PHE A 276 -16.60 6.73 19.19
C PHE A 276 -16.40 8.12 19.81
N GLY A 277 -15.55 8.20 20.83
CA GLY A 277 -15.20 9.48 21.49
C GLY A 277 -16.39 10.18 22.12
N THR A 278 -16.86 11.24 21.49
CA THR A 278 -18.04 12.00 21.90
C THR A 278 -19.20 11.88 20.90
N GLY A 279 -19.01 11.12 19.80
CA GLY A 279 -19.99 10.96 18.72
C GLY A 279 -20.04 12.13 17.73
N ILE A 280 -19.18 13.14 17.91
CA ILE A 280 -18.96 14.22 16.94
C ILE A 280 -17.48 14.25 16.57
N ILE A 281 -17.19 14.39 15.29
CA ILE A 281 -15.82 14.39 14.77
C ILE A 281 -15.52 15.71 14.04
N LYS A 282 -14.26 16.11 14.04
CA LYS A 282 -13.77 17.14 13.15
C LYS A 282 -13.57 16.59 11.74
N VAL A 283 -13.76 17.39 10.72
CA VAL A 283 -13.60 16.99 9.31
C VAL A 283 -12.43 17.78 8.72
N THR A 284 -11.34 17.06 8.41
CA THR A 284 -10.14 17.60 7.76
C THR A 284 -9.95 16.93 6.40
N PRO A 285 -10.66 17.36 5.37
CA PRO A 285 -10.79 16.64 4.11
C PRO A 285 -9.49 16.37 3.36
N ALA A 286 -8.45 17.19 3.59
CA ALA A 286 -7.16 17.01 2.94
C ALA A 286 -6.28 15.91 3.60
N HIS A 287 -6.57 15.49 4.83
CA HIS A 287 -5.65 14.68 5.63
C HIS A 287 -6.27 13.43 6.27
N ASP A 288 -7.48 13.08 5.83
CA ASP A 288 -8.16 11.83 6.16
C ASP A 288 -9.04 11.39 5.00
N ILE A 289 -9.05 10.08 4.69
CA ILE A 289 -9.80 9.52 3.57
C ILE A 289 -11.31 9.59 3.83
N THR A 290 -11.74 9.29 5.05
CA THR A 290 -13.15 9.35 5.43
C THR A 290 -13.66 10.78 5.44
N ASP A 291 -12.86 11.72 5.97
CA ASP A 291 -13.17 13.15 5.95
C ASP A 291 -13.26 13.71 4.53
N PHE A 292 -12.41 13.21 3.62
CA PHE A 292 -12.50 13.57 2.20
C PHE A 292 -13.82 13.08 1.59
N GLU A 293 -14.24 11.84 1.86
CA GLU A 293 -15.52 11.31 1.37
C GLU A 293 -16.74 12.07 1.96
N ILE A 294 -16.66 12.48 3.23
CA ILE A 294 -17.67 13.36 3.86
C ILE A 294 -17.69 14.70 3.12
N ALA A 295 -16.55 15.30 2.88
CA ALA A 295 -16.44 16.59 2.19
C ALA A 295 -17.03 16.55 0.77
N GLU A 296 -16.78 15.50 0.01
CA GLU A 296 -17.36 15.28 -1.32
C GLU A 296 -18.90 15.22 -1.25
N ARG A 297 -19.47 14.49 -0.28
CA ARG A 297 -20.93 14.37 -0.11
C ARG A 297 -21.61 15.69 0.31
N HIS A 298 -20.90 16.50 1.10
CA HIS A 298 -21.43 17.74 1.66
C HIS A 298 -20.90 19.02 1.00
N ASN A 299 -20.12 18.87 -0.07
CA ASN A 299 -19.49 19.98 -0.81
C ASN A 299 -18.69 20.93 0.11
N LEU A 300 -17.89 20.36 1.01
CA LEU A 300 -17.06 21.11 1.95
C LEU A 300 -15.71 21.50 1.31
N PRO A 301 -15.12 22.63 1.71
CA PRO A 301 -13.79 23.00 1.26
C PRO A 301 -12.73 22.03 1.80
N SER A 302 -11.60 21.91 1.09
CA SER A 302 -10.46 21.08 1.48
C SER A 302 -9.21 21.92 1.58
N ILE A 303 -8.64 22.05 2.78
CA ILE A 303 -7.45 22.87 3.07
C ILE A 303 -6.26 21.93 3.28
N ILE A 304 -5.31 21.98 2.35
CA ILE A 304 -4.07 21.20 2.47
C ILE A 304 -3.12 21.96 3.41
N ILE A 305 -2.75 21.35 4.53
CA ILE A 305 -1.83 21.93 5.52
C ILE A 305 -0.53 21.13 5.70
N ILE A 306 -0.44 19.93 5.14
CA ILE A 306 0.75 19.07 5.16
C ILE A 306 1.17 18.84 3.70
N ASP A 307 2.47 18.98 3.42
CA ASP A 307 3.06 18.77 2.10
C ASP A 307 3.49 17.30 1.88
N GLU A 308 3.98 16.98 0.67
CA GLU A 308 4.47 15.65 0.30
C GLU A 308 5.73 15.21 1.04
N HIS A 309 6.38 16.12 1.78
CA HIS A 309 7.53 15.84 2.63
C HIS A 309 7.15 15.62 4.11
N GLY A 310 5.83 15.62 4.43
CA GLY A 310 5.31 15.48 5.78
C GLY A 310 5.61 16.68 6.67
N ARG A 311 5.65 17.86 6.07
CA ARG A 311 5.84 19.14 6.77
C ARG A 311 4.59 20.00 6.65
N MET A 312 4.38 20.79 7.67
CA MET A 312 3.34 21.80 7.64
C MET A 312 3.67 22.85 6.57
N ASN A 313 2.74 23.11 5.65
CA ASN A 313 2.92 24.05 4.54
C ASN A 313 2.47 25.48 4.89
N GLU A 314 2.35 26.36 3.87
CA GLU A 314 1.94 27.77 4.02
C GLU A 314 0.57 27.91 4.71
N ASN A 315 -0.39 27.03 4.38
CA ASN A 315 -1.75 27.11 4.91
C ASN A 315 -1.84 26.77 6.42
N ALA A 316 -0.78 26.16 6.97
CA ALA A 316 -0.70 25.91 8.41
C ALA A 316 -0.39 27.18 9.20
N GLY A 317 -0.11 28.30 8.52
CA GLY A 317 0.24 29.59 9.11
C GLY A 317 1.70 29.71 9.56
N LEU A 318 2.13 30.92 9.86
CA LEU A 318 3.52 31.23 10.21
C LEU A 318 4.02 30.42 11.43
N ARG A 319 3.11 30.11 12.34
CA ARG A 319 3.43 29.43 13.60
C ARG A 319 3.94 28.01 13.41
N TYR A 320 3.40 27.29 12.43
CA TYR A 320 3.67 25.85 12.24
C TYR A 320 4.38 25.52 10.94
N LYS A 321 4.43 26.46 9.99
CA LYS A 321 5.07 26.28 8.68
C LYS A 321 6.48 25.67 8.81
N GLY A 322 6.76 24.66 7.99
CA GLY A 322 8.05 23.95 7.91
C GLY A 322 8.29 22.89 9.00
N MET A 323 7.47 22.84 10.05
CA MET A 323 7.57 21.81 11.09
C MET A 323 7.19 20.45 10.52
N LYS A 324 7.87 19.38 10.95
CA LYS A 324 7.39 18.01 10.70
C LYS A 324 6.10 17.77 11.47
N THR A 325 5.21 16.91 10.95
CA THR A 325 3.90 16.62 11.57
C THR A 325 3.99 16.26 13.05
N ALA A 326 4.97 15.46 13.47
CA ALA A 326 5.17 15.12 14.89
C ALA A 326 5.54 16.36 15.75
N GLN A 327 6.42 17.22 15.24
CA GLN A 327 6.79 18.46 15.93
C GLN A 327 5.62 19.45 16.01
N ALA A 328 4.85 19.56 14.92
CA ALA A 328 3.65 20.39 14.86
C ALA A 328 2.59 19.88 15.86
N ARG A 329 2.43 18.57 16.00
CA ARG A 329 1.52 17.95 16.98
C ARG A 329 1.86 18.41 18.41
N GLU A 330 3.12 18.29 18.79
CA GLU A 330 3.57 18.71 20.13
C GLU A 330 3.36 20.22 20.37
N GLN A 331 3.67 21.03 19.36
CA GLN A 331 3.53 22.48 19.47
C GLN A 331 2.05 22.91 19.52
N ILE A 332 1.20 22.33 18.66
CA ILE A 332 -0.24 22.63 18.63
C ILE A 332 -0.91 22.21 19.93
N VAL A 333 -0.53 21.10 20.54
CA VAL A 333 -1.06 20.69 21.85
C VAL A 333 -0.70 21.70 22.92
N LYS A 334 0.57 22.13 23.01
CA LYS A 334 0.99 23.19 23.95
C LYS A 334 0.23 24.50 23.75
N ASP A 335 0.02 24.88 22.50
CA ASP A 335 -0.69 26.11 22.17
C ASP A 335 -2.19 26.03 22.52
N LEU A 336 -2.83 24.87 22.27
CA LEU A 336 -4.21 24.61 22.67
C LEU A 336 -4.38 24.59 24.19
N GLU A 337 -3.42 24.04 24.93
CA GLU A 337 -3.38 24.07 26.39
C GLU A 337 -3.27 25.53 26.91
N ALA A 338 -2.36 26.32 26.33
CA ALA A 338 -2.13 27.70 26.72
C ALA A 338 -3.37 28.58 26.51
N VAL A 339 -4.21 28.30 25.52
CA VAL A 339 -5.46 29.04 25.29
C VAL A 339 -6.69 28.33 25.90
N GLY A 340 -6.50 27.29 26.73
CA GLY A 340 -7.56 26.62 27.48
C GLY A 340 -8.50 25.75 26.65
N LEU A 341 -8.08 25.33 25.44
CA LEU A 341 -8.88 24.52 24.52
C LEU A 341 -8.69 23.01 24.69
N ILE A 342 -7.70 22.53 25.45
CA ILE A 342 -7.60 21.13 25.85
C ILE A 342 -8.47 20.87 27.08
N GLU A 343 -9.41 19.95 27.00
CA GLU A 343 -10.20 19.52 28.15
C GLU A 343 -9.49 18.42 28.94
N LYS A 344 -9.00 17.39 28.24
CA LYS A 344 -8.23 16.30 28.83
C LYS A 344 -7.39 15.56 27.78
N ILE A 345 -6.38 14.84 28.25
CA ILE A 345 -5.53 13.97 27.46
C ILE A 345 -5.59 12.57 28.09
N LYS A 346 -5.77 11.53 27.29
CA LYS A 346 -5.78 10.13 27.73
C LYS A 346 -4.74 9.32 26.96
N ASP A 347 -4.16 8.32 27.63
CA ASP A 347 -3.43 7.28 26.94
C ASP A 347 -4.38 6.51 26.02
N TYR A 348 -3.94 6.22 24.82
CA TYR A 348 -4.74 5.56 23.80
C TYR A 348 -3.87 4.70 22.90
N GLU A 349 -4.26 3.45 22.72
CA GLU A 349 -3.63 2.54 21.78
C GLU A 349 -4.48 2.44 20.52
N HIS A 350 -3.88 2.65 19.37
CA HIS A 350 -4.53 2.45 18.09
C HIS A 350 -3.54 2.00 17.02
N ASN A 351 -4.08 1.46 15.93
CA ASN A 351 -3.29 1.03 14.80
C ASN A 351 -2.82 2.21 13.96
N ILE A 352 -1.50 2.38 13.84
CA ILE A 352 -0.87 3.38 12.96
C ILE A 352 -0.54 2.75 11.62
N ALA A 353 -0.97 3.41 10.53
CA ALA A 353 -0.66 3.02 9.18
C ALA A 353 0.82 3.29 8.86
N ARG A 354 1.59 2.24 8.53
CA ARG A 354 3.01 2.32 8.19
C ARG A 354 3.28 1.70 6.83
N CYS A 355 4.18 2.31 6.07
CA CYS A 355 4.66 1.76 4.80
C CYS A 355 5.35 0.42 5.03
N ASP A 356 4.91 -0.65 4.38
CA ASP A 356 5.46 -2.00 4.50
C ASP A 356 6.92 -2.11 4.02
N ARG A 357 7.38 -1.16 3.19
CA ARG A 357 8.74 -1.13 2.63
C ARG A 357 9.75 -0.38 3.49
N CYS A 358 9.35 0.75 4.09
CA CYS A 358 10.28 1.63 4.80
C CYS A 358 9.89 1.89 6.26
N ASN A 359 8.75 1.38 6.71
CA ASN A 359 8.20 1.54 8.06
C ASN A 359 7.89 2.99 8.48
N SER A 360 7.88 3.93 7.55
CA SER A 360 7.47 5.32 7.84
C SER A 360 5.95 5.41 7.98
N VAL A 361 5.49 6.31 8.85
CA VAL A 361 4.06 6.63 8.99
C VAL A 361 3.52 7.17 7.67
N ILE A 362 2.32 6.75 7.31
CA ILE A 362 1.62 7.19 6.10
C ILE A 362 0.89 8.49 6.39
N GLU A 363 1.00 9.43 5.44
CA GLU A 363 0.24 10.68 5.47
C GLU A 363 -0.83 10.65 4.37
N PRO A 364 -2.12 10.71 4.72
CA PRO A 364 -3.17 10.94 3.72
C PRO A 364 -3.01 12.33 3.10
N LEU A 365 -2.87 12.40 1.77
CA LEU A 365 -2.67 13.67 1.04
C LEU A 365 -3.50 13.71 -0.23
N PRO A 366 -4.10 14.86 -0.61
CA PRO A 366 -4.75 15.03 -1.90
C PRO A 366 -3.72 15.05 -3.02
N SER A 367 -3.87 14.15 -3.99
CA SER A 367 -2.99 14.09 -5.15
C SER A 367 -3.75 13.73 -6.42
N LYS A 368 -3.30 14.26 -7.55
CA LYS A 368 -3.81 13.87 -8.86
C LYS A 368 -3.11 12.58 -9.29
N GLN A 369 -3.87 11.50 -9.36
CA GLN A 369 -3.37 10.15 -9.63
C GLN A 369 -4.18 9.47 -10.73
N TRP A 370 -3.67 8.36 -11.24
CA TRP A 370 -4.40 7.46 -12.10
C TRP A 370 -5.11 6.40 -11.28
N PHE A 371 -6.40 6.20 -11.55
CA PHE A 371 -7.24 5.23 -10.87
C PHE A 371 -7.87 4.26 -11.86
N LEU A 372 -8.04 3.01 -11.41
CA LEU A 372 -8.85 1.99 -12.07
C LEU A 372 -10.16 1.84 -11.30
N LYS A 373 -11.29 1.98 -11.99
CA LYS A 373 -12.63 1.74 -11.43
C LYS A 373 -12.80 0.27 -11.13
N MET A 374 -12.85 -0.08 -9.86
CA MET A 374 -12.86 -1.48 -9.41
C MET A 374 -14.26 -2.08 -9.35
N LYS A 375 -15.31 -1.28 -9.20
CA LYS A 375 -16.68 -1.75 -8.95
C LYS A 375 -17.19 -2.75 -9.98
N GLU A 376 -17.05 -2.45 -11.27
CA GLU A 376 -17.51 -3.34 -12.34
C GLU A 376 -16.65 -4.60 -12.45
N LEU A 377 -15.33 -4.46 -12.27
CA LEU A 377 -14.39 -5.58 -12.26
C LEU A 377 -14.64 -6.53 -11.09
N ALA A 378 -14.83 -5.98 -9.90
CA ALA A 378 -15.17 -6.74 -8.71
C ALA A 378 -16.52 -7.48 -8.84
N LYS A 379 -17.50 -6.85 -9.49
CA LYS A 379 -18.80 -7.50 -9.81
C LYS A 379 -18.61 -8.71 -10.72
N LEU A 380 -17.82 -8.60 -11.79
CA LEU A 380 -17.52 -9.71 -12.69
C LEU A 380 -16.81 -10.84 -11.93
N ALA A 381 -15.77 -10.54 -11.16
CA ALA A 381 -15.08 -11.53 -10.34
C ALA A 381 -16.02 -12.21 -9.33
N THR A 382 -16.93 -11.45 -8.71
CA THR A 382 -17.93 -12.00 -7.78
C THR A 382 -18.86 -13.01 -8.49
N ILE A 383 -19.27 -12.72 -9.72
CA ILE A 383 -20.15 -13.59 -10.50
C ILE A 383 -19.46 -14.93 -10.78
N THR A 384 -18.20 -14.93 -11.25
CA THR A 384 -17.46 -16.15 -11.58
C THR A 384 -17.23 -17.06 -10.37
N VAL A 385 -16.98 -16.45 -9.18
CA VAL A 385 -16.85 -17.20 -7.92
C VAL A 385 -18.19 -17.81 -7.50
N LYS A 386 -19.28 -17.03 -7.53
CA LYS A 386 -20.63 -17.51 -7.17
C LYS A 386 -21.14 -18.61 -8.11
N ASN A 387 -20.84 -18.51 -9.40
CA ASN A 387 -21.19 -19.51 -10.41
C ASN A 387 -20.26 -20.74 -10.40
N LYS A 388 -19.24 -20.76 -9.54
CA LYS A 388 -18.22 -21.81 -9.45
C LYS A 388 -17.38 -21.99 -10.74
N GLU A 389 -17.32 -20.96 -11.57
CA GLU A 389 -16.39 -20.90 -12.71
C GLU A 389 -14.95 -20.69 -12.20
N THR A 390 -14.82 -20.00 -11.06
CA THR A 390 -13.58 -19.90 -10.27
C THR A 390 -13.81 -20.53 -8.91
N ILE A 391 -13.02 -21.55 -8.58
CA ILE A 391 -13.13 -22.28 -7.31
C ILE A 391 -12.02 -21.79 -6.37
N ILE A 392 -12.41 -21.34 -5.18
CA ILE A 392 -11.47 -20.92 -4.14
C ILE A 392 -11.18 -22.10 -3.21
N TYR A 393 -9.92 -22.45 -3.09
CA TYR A 393 -9.48 -23.55 -2.25
C TYR A 393 -8.42 -23.10 -1.22
N PRO A 394 -8.55 -23.44 0.07
CA PRO A 394 -9.71 -24.08 0.71
C PRO A 394 -10.91 -23.12 0.81
N LYS A 395 -12.12 -23.70 0.82
CA LYS A 395 -13.43 -22.99 0.73
C LYS A 395 -13.60 -21.86 1.75
N ARG A 396 -12.96 -21.93 2.91
CA ARG A 396 -13.03 -20.87 3.93
C ARG A 396 -12.62 -19.48 3.42
N TRP A 397 -11.76 -19.40 2.39
CA TRP A 397 -11.31 -18.15 1.80
C TRP A 397 -12.28 -17.53 0.79
N GLU A 398 -13.29 -18.30 0.35
CA GLU A 398 -14.31 -17.80 -0.59
C GLU A 398 -15.08 -16.61 0.01
N LYS A 399 -15.53 -16.75 1.27
CA LYS A 399 -16.22 -15.65 1.98
C LYS A 399 -15.32 -14.42 2.11
N VAL A 400 -14.07 -14.60 2.51
CA VAL A 400 -13.10 -13.49 2.67
C VAL A 400 -12.90 -12.76 1.34
N LEU A 401 -12.75 -13.49 0.22
CA LEU A 401 -12.63 -12.90 -1.11
C LEU A 401 -13.89 -12.11 -1.49
N LEU A 402 -15.08 -12.69 -1.31
CA LEU A 402 -16.34 -12.05 -1.66
C LEU A 402 -16.61 -10.79 -0.82
N ASP A 403 -16.28 -10.81 0.48
CA ASP A 403 -16.38 -9.65 1.37
C ASP A 403 -15.42 -8.54 0.94
N ARG A 404 -14.21 -8.90 0.51
CA ARG A 404 -13.24 -7.95 -0.03
C ARG A 404 -13.72 -7.33 -1.35
N LEU A 405 -14.16 -8.13 -2.31
CA LEU A 405 -14.68 -7.65 -3.59
C LEU A 405 -15.89 -6.72 -3.44
N LYS A 406 -16.72 -6.94 -2.42
CA LYS A 406 -17.88 -6.08 -2.11
C LYS A 406 -17.47 -4.67 -1.67
N ASN A 407 -16.34 -4.55 -0.96
CA ASN A 407 -15.88 -3.31 -0.35
C ASN A 407 -14.69 -2.69 -1.10
N GLU A 408 -14.39 -3.17 -2.33
CA GLU A 408 -13.24 -2.70 -3.10
C GLU A 408 -13.43 -1.25 -3.55
N ARG A 409 -12.44 -0.41 -3.26
CA ARG A 409 -12.35 0.98 -3.72
C ARG A 409 -11.61 1.06 -5.06
N ASP A 410 -11.73 2.20 -5.75
CA ASP A 410 -10.96 2.45 -6.96
C ASP A 410 -9.46 2.36 -6.68
N TRP A 411 -8.77 1.57 -7.46
CA TRP A 411 -7.36 1.28 -7.27
C TRP A 411 -6.48 2.39 -7.82
N ASN A 412 -5.68 3.02 -6.95
CA ASN A 412 -4.60 3.92 -7.38
C ASN A 412 -3.47 3.12 -8.02
N ILE A 413 -3.33 3.23 -9.34
CA ILE A 413 -2.36 2.48 -10.15
C ILE A 413 -1.06 3.22 -10.42
N SER A 414 -0.98 4.50 -10.10
CA SER A 414 0.23 5.30 -10.34
C SER A 414 1.18 5.28 -9.15
N ARG A 415 2.48 5.32 -9.43
CA ARG A 415 3.57 5.43 -8.46
C ARG A 415 4.60 6.43 -8.97
N GLN A 416 5.17 7.24 -8.06
CA GLN A 416 6.20 8.25 -8.37
C GLN A 416 7.59 7.65 -8.15
N LEU A 417 7.90 6.62 -8.92
CA LEU A 417 9.17 5.89 -8.84
C LEU A 417 10.12 6.29 -9.97
N TRP A 418 11.41 6.13 -9.72
CA TRP A 418 12.45 6.28 -10.73
C TRP A 418 12.75 4.97 -11.46
N TRP A 419 12.49 3.84 -10.77
CA TRP A 419 12.68 2.47 -11.26
C TRP A 419 11.40 1.84 -11.79
#